data_3ec8cef20a1302e19812b8f11642b259
#
_entry.id   3ec8cef20a1302e19812b8f11642b259
#
_cell.length_a   1.000
_cell.length_b   1.000
_cell.length_c   1.000
_cell.angle_alpha   90.00
_cell.angle_beta   90.00
_cell.angle_gamma   90.00
#
_symmetry.space_group_name_H-M   'P 1'
#
loop_
_entity.id
_entity.type
_entity.pdbx_description
1 polymer ?
#
loop_
_entity_poly.entity_id
_entity_poly.type
_entity_poly.pdbx_seq_one_letter_code
_entity_poly.pdbx_strand_id
1 'polypeptide(L)'
;VTVNSVQEKSQPELTDEWVANTTNNAQTTVDAYRAEIKSQLLAQKEKNERNQELTAALDAVMSGSTFEVNEEAKAYEAAVQKERMNKQLSQYGLTLESYLQMTSMTQESYDQQMLEAGENVAKVKLMVDEVAKKEKLKLDDAAYKALEDSYGYSKDMLVSILGQEQVDLQARELQVANFILDKANKVQASETETSASEEAGAETAAAASGEESAAAEAGAESSAAEESPAQP
;
A
#
# COMPACT_ATOMS: atom_id res chain seq x y z
N VAL A 1 -39.37 -27.47 -5.71
CA VAL A 1 -38.73 -26.16 -5.53
C VAL A 1 -39.82 -25.13 -5.78
N THR A 2 -40.06 -24.24 -4.80
CA THR A 2 -41.02 -23.14 -4.93
C THR A 2 -40.24 -21.85 -5.08
N VAL A 3 -40.38 -21.17 -6.20
CA VAL A 3 -39.74 -19.84 -6.44
C VAL A 3 -40.67 -18.79 -5.82
N ASN A 4 -40.23 -18.11 -4.76
CA ASN A 4 -41.05 -17.14 -4.04
C ASN A 4 -40.97 -15.72 -4.63
N SER A 5 -39.89 -15.38 -5.29
CA SER A 5 -39.72 -14.11 -6.03
C SER A 5 -38.64 -14.22 -7.09
N VAL A 6 -38.80 -13.49 -8.15
CA VAL A 6 -37.76 -13.25 -9.16
C VAL A 6 -37.56 -11.75 -9.21
N GLN A 7 -36.31 -11.28 -8.96
CA GLN A 7 -35.96 -9.87 -9.02
C GLN A 7 -35.00 -9.65 -10.18
N GLU A 8 -35.29 -8.69 -11.01
CA GLU A 8 -34.39 -8.24 -12.07
C GLU A 8 -33.51 -7.11 -11.52
N LYS A 9 -32.18 -7.29 -11.61
CA LYS A 9 -31.22 -6.28 -11.19
C LYS A 9 -31.06 -5.26 -12.30
N SER A 10 -31.74 -4.10 -12.20
CA SER A 10 -31.55 -2.98 -13.11
C SER A 10 -30.52 -2.01 -12.54
N GLN A 11 -29.66 -1.48 -13.42
CA GLN A 11 -28.81 -0.34 -13.04
C GLN A 11 -29.64 0.94 -13.15
N PRO A 12 -29.66 1.80 -12.12
CA PRO A 12 -30.30 3.09 -12.20
C PRO A 12 -29.60 3.97 -13.24
N GLU A 13 -30.37 4.81 -13.95
CA GLU A 13 -29.78 5.81 -14.85
C GLU A 13 -28.98 6.83 -14.07
N LEU A 14 -27.84 7.22 -14.63
CA LEU A 14 -26.99 8.26 -14.06
C LEU A 14 -27.61 9.63 -14.41
N THR A 15 -28.32 10.22 -13.46
CA THR A 15 -29.00 11.51 -13.60
C THR A 15 -28.35 12.59 -12.71
N ASP A 16 -28.59 13.85 -13.01
CA ASP A 16 -28.12 14.97 -12.19
C ASP A 16 -28.68 14.89 -10.76
N GLU A 17 -29.93 14.45 -10.60
CA GLU A 17 -30.54 14.24 -9.30
C GLU A 17 -29.83 13.11 -8.51
N TRP A 18 -29.49 12.01 -9.18
CA TRP A 18 -28.72 10.92 -8.55
C TRP A 18 -27.35 11.43 -8.09
N VAL A 19 -26.64 12.21 -8.93
CA VAL A 19 -25.35 12.80 -8.60
C VAL A 19 -25.45 13.72 -7.38
N ALA A 20 -26.39 14.64 -7.39
CA ALA A 20 -26.60 15.57 -6.26
C ALA A 20 -26.86 14.82 -4.95
N ASN A 21 -27.71 13.80 -4.97
CA ASN A 21 -28.05 13.00 -3.81
C ASN A 21 -26.84 12.17 -3.31
N THR A 22 -26.10 11.53 -4.22
CA THR A 22 -24.98 10.65 -3.88
C THR A 22 -23.77 11.43 -3.37
N THR A 23 -23.53 12.64 -3.92
CA THR A 23 -22.40 13.49 -3.52
C THR A 23 -22.75 14.48 -2.41
N ASN A 24 -23.93 14.41 -1.81
CA ASN A 24 -24.44 15.40 -0.85
C ASN A 24 -24.36 16.84 -1.41
N ASN A 25 -24.73 17.03 -2.67
CA ASN A 25 -24.65 18.29 -3.42
C ASN A 25 -23.24 18.86 -3.62
N ALA A 26 -22.18 18.07 -3.42
CA ALA A 26 -20.82 18.48 -3.78
C ALA A 26 -20.68 18.63 -5.31
N GLN A 27 -21.38 17.76 -6.07
CA GLN A 27 -21.57 17.89 -7.52
C GLN A 27 -23.06 17.86 -7.82
N THR A 28 -23.50 18.66 -8.79
CA THR A 28 -24.95 18.80 -9.12
C THR A 28 -25.30 18.34 -10.53
N THR A 29 -24.30 17.99 -11.34
CA THR A 29 -24.51 17.48 -12.69
C THR A 29 -23.66 16.27 -12.99
N VAL A 30 -24.13 15.40 -13.88
CA VAL A 30 -23.39 14.23 -14.35
C VAL A 30 -22.05 14.62 -14.98
N ASP A 31 -22.00 15.72 -15.74
CA ASP A 31 -20.77 16.16 -16.41
C ASP A 31 -19.74 16.67 -15.38
N ALA A 32 -20.14 17.42 -14.36
CA ALA A 32 -19.26 17.85 -13.28
C ALA A 32 -18.72 16.64 -12.49
N TYR A 33 -19.57 15.67 -12.20
CA TYR A 33 -19.16 14.44 -11.52
C TYR A 33 -18.17 13.61 -12.34
N ARG A 34 -18.40 13.45 -13.65
CA ARG A 34 -17.45 12.77 -14.55
C ARG A 34 -16.12 13.51 -14.65
N ALA A 35 -16.15 14.84 -14.71
CA ALA A 35 -14.92 15.65 -14.72
C ALA A 35 -14.13 15.48 -13.43
N GLU A 36 -14.80 15.47 -12.28
CA GLU A 36 -14.18 15.23 -10.98
C GLU A 36 -13.54 13.82 -10.90
N ILE A 37 -14.30 12.77 -11.23
CA ILE A 37 -13.78 11.39 -11.25
C ILE A 37 -12.59 11.26 -12.22
N LYS A 38 -12.68 11.86 -13.40
CA LYS A 38 -11.58 11.86 -14.36
C LYS A 38 -10.34 12.54 -13.78
N SER A 39 -10.50 13.69 -13.11
CA SER A 39 -9.40 14.40 -12.46
C SER A 39 -8.76 13.56 -11.35
N GLN A 40 -9.57 12.92 -10.51
CA GLN A 40 -9.09 12.04 -9.44
C GLN A 40 -8.32 10.82 -9.99
N LEU A 41 -8.87 10.18 -11.04
CA LEU A 41 -8.21 9.04 -11.68
C LEU A 41 -6.89 9.42 -12.35
N LEU A 42 -6.82 10.60 -13.00
CA LEU A 42 -5.59 11.11 -13.57
C LEU A 42 -4.55 11.39 -12.48
N ALA A 43 -4.93 12.07 -11.40
CA ALA A 43 -4.04 12.33 -10.29
C ALA A 43 -3.55 11.03 -9.61
N GLN A 44 -4.43 10.04 -9.47
CA GLN A 44 -4.05 8.72 -8.96
C GLN A 44 -3.08 8.00 -9.91
N LYS A 45 -3.34 8.05 -11.23
CA LYS A 45 -2.45 7.46 -12.23
C LYS A 45 -1.07 8.11 -12.19
N GLU A 46 -0.99 9.44 -12.21
CA GLU A 46 0.27 10.19 -12.12
C GLU A 46 1.05 9.86 -10.84
N LYS A 47 0.35 9.73 -9.71
CA LYS A 47 0.98 9.31 -8.45
C LYS A 47 1.54 7.89 -8.54
N ASN A 48 0.80 6.96 -9.13
CA ASN A 48 1.24 5.58 -9.29
C ASN A 48 2.44 5.49 -10.25
N GLU A 49 2.39 6.18 -11.38
CA GLU A 49 3.51 6.25 -12.35
C GLU A 49 4.76 6.84 -11.69
N ARG A 50 4.62 7.94 -10.94
CA ARG A 50 5.73 8.53 -10.20
C ARG A 50 6.35 7.55 -9.20
N ASN A 51 5.53 6.82 -8.45
CA ASN A 51 6.02 5.83 -7.51
C ASN A 51 6.76 4.68 -8.22
N GLN A 52 6.27 4.21 -9.36
CA GLN A 52 6.94 3.18 -10.17
C GLN A 52 8.28 3.69 -10.70
N GLU A 53 8.33 4.92 -11.22
CA GLU A 53 9.58 5.56 -11.68
C GLU A 53 10.60 5.70 -10.54
N LEU A 54 10.16 6.12 -9.34
CA LEU A 54 11.04 6.21 -8.17
C LEU A 54 11.60 4.84 -7.78
N THR A 55 10.76 3.83 -7.74
CA THR A 55 11.19 2.45 -7.43
C THR A 55 12.19 1.96 -8.48
N ALA A 56 11.87 2.09 -9.77
CA ALA A 56 12.74 1.66 -10.85
C ALA A 56 14.10 2.40 -10.84
N ALA A 57 14.11 3.68 -10.52
CA ALA A 57 15.34 4.46 -10.41
C ALA A 57 16.23 3.97 -9.24
N LEU A 58 15.62 3.69 -8.08
CA LEU A 58 16.32 3.14 -6.92
C LEU A 58 16.85 1.73 -7.22
N ASP A 59 16.04 0.86 -7.81
CA ASP A 59 16.42 -0.51 -8.18
C ASP A 59 17.57 -0.53 -9.18
N ALA A 60 17.59 0.39 -10.14
CA ALA A 60 18.70 0.51 -11.10
C ALA A 60 20.02 0.85 -10.40
N VAL A 61 20.00 1.78 -9.43
CA VAL A 61 21.19 2.14 -8.65
C VAL A 61 21.60 0.97 -7.73
N MET A 62 20.65 0.35 -7.06
CA MET A 62 20.89 -0.81 -6.20
C MET A 62 21.52 -1.97 -6.96
N SER A 63 20.98 -2.30 -8.14
CA SER A 63 21.48 -3.42 -8.98
C SER A 63 22.86 -3.15 -9.57
N GLY A 64 23.19 -1.86 -9.83
CA GLY A 64 24.48 -1.43 -10.34
C GLY A 64 25.54 -1.20 -9.25
N SER A 65 25.20 -1.38 -7.98
CA SER A 65 26.08 -1.09 -6.85
C SER A 65 26.51 -2.37 -6.12
N THR A 66 27.69 -2.30 -5.49
CA THR A 66 28.19 -3.37 -4.61
C THR A 66 28.12 -2.87 -3.17
N PHE A 67 27.59 -3.69 -2.28
CA PHE A 67 27.40 -3.36 -0.88
C PHE A 67 28.16 -4.32 0.02
N GLU A 68 28.83 -3.77 1.04
CA GLU A 68 29.37 -4.53 2.15
C GLU A 68 28.51 -4.21 3.40
N VAL A 69 27.64 -5.14 3.76
CA VAL A 69 26.78 -5.02 4.95
C VAL A 69 27.36 -5.91 6.03
N ASN A 70 27.69 -5.35 7.19
CA ASN A 70 28.16 -6.16 8.31
C ASN A 70 26.98 -6.91 8.96
N GLU A 71 27.27 -8.05 9.59
CA GLU A 71 26.25 -8.90 10.20
C GLU A 71 25.50 -8.24 11.35
N GLU A 72 26.13 -7.28 12.06
CA GLU A 72 25.52 -6.56 13.15
C GLU A 72 24.43 -5.59 12.62
N ALA A 73 24.72 -4.84 11.55
CA ALA A 73 23.73 -3.96 10.91
C ALA A 73 22.56 -4.76 10.32
N LYS A 74 22.83 -5.89 9.69
CA LYS A 74 21.83 -6.81 9.16
C LYS A 74 20.92 -7.35 10.28
N ALA A 75 21.50 -7.82 11.38
CA ALA A 75 20.74 -8.33 12.51
C ALA A 75 19.92 -7.23 13.20
N TYR A 76 20.46 -6.01 13.29
CA TYR A 76 19.74 -4.86 13.85
C TYR A 76 18.50 -4.53 13.00
N GLU A 77 18.66 -4.37 11.70
CA GLU A 77 17.53 -4.05 10.81
C GLU A 77 16.50 -5.20 10.77
N ALA A 78 16.95 -6.45 10.83
CA ALA A 78 16.06 -7.60 10.94
C ALA A 78 15.21 -7.55 12.23
N ALA A 79 15.83 -7.17 13.37
CA ALA A 79 15.11 -7.01 14.63
C ALA A 79 14.03 -5.89 14.54
N VAL A 80 14.36 -4.78 13.88
CA VAL A 80 13.40 -3.68 13.63
C VAL A 80 12.23 -4.17 12.76
N GLN A 81 12.49 -4.97 11.71
CA GLN A 81 11.41 -5.51 10.87
C GLN A 81 10.52 -6.50 11.66
N LYS A 82 11.10 -7.34 12.50
CA LYS A 82 10.35 -8.25 13.40
C LYS A 82 9.44 -7.48 14.36
N GLU A 83 9.94 -6.40 14.94
CA GLU A 83 9.16 -5.56 15.85
C GLU A 83 7.99 -4.89 15.12
N ARG A 84 8.21 -4.35 13.92
CA ARG A 84 7.16 -3.78 13.07
C ARG A 84 6.08 -4.82 12.75
N MET A 85 6.48 -6.02 12.33
CA MET A 85 5.56 -7.11 12.05
C MET A 85 4.72 -7.48 13.28
N ASN A 86 5.36 -7.65 14.43
CA ASN A 86 4.65 -7.97 15.68
C ASN A 86 3.65 -6.89 16.07
N LYS A 87 4.02 -5.61 15.91
CA LYS A 87 3.13 -4.48 16.17
C LYS A 87 1.93 -4.48 15.22
N GLN A 88 2.17 -4.74 13.93
CA GLN A 88 1.10 -4.85 12.93
C GLN A 88 0.16 -6.01 13.23
N LEU A 89 0.69 -7.19 13.52
CA LEU A 89 -0.12 -8.37 13.90
C LEU A 89 -0.98 -8.08 15.14
N SER A 90 -0.41 -7.41 16.15
CA SER A 90 -1.13 -7.05 17.37
C SER A 90 -2.32 -6.12 17.10
N GLN A 91 -2.24 -5.23 16.10
CA GLN A 91 -3.37 -4.37 15.70
C GLN A 91 -4.57 -5.17 15.16
N TYR A 92 -4.32 -6.34 14.60
CA TYR A 92 -5.35 -7.28 14.13
C TYR A 92 -5.68 -8.37 15.15
N GLY A 93 -5.15 -8.27 16.38
CA GLY A 93 -5.37 -9.28 17.42
C GLY A 93 -4.66 -10.62 17.15
N LEU A 94 -3.67 -10.63 16.26
CA LEU A 94 -2.91 -11.82 15.89
C LEU A 94 -1.57 -11.88 16.64
N THR A 95 -1.09 -13.11 16.87
CA THR A 95 0.27 -13.38 17.35
C THR A 95 1.14 -13.85 16.19
N LEU A 96 2.47 -13.76 16.33
CA LEU A 96 3.39 -14.32 15.35
C LEU A 96 3.14 -15.83 15.15
N GLU A 97 2.87 -16.58 16.22
CA GLU A 97 2.59 -18.00 16.14
C GLU A 97 1.35 -18.29 15.28
N SER A 98 0.25 -17.55 15.49
CA SER A 98 -0.97 -17.71 14.68
C SER A 98 -0.73 -17.34 13.21
N TYR A 99 0.06 -16.28 12.96
CA TYR A 99 0.46 -15.89 11.60
C TYR A 99 1.27 -17.00 10.91
N LEU A 100 2.27 -17.57 11.57
CA LEU A 100 3.08 -18.67 11.04
C LEU A 100 2.23 -19.92 10.72
N GLN A 101 1.28 -20.25 11.58
CA GLN A 101 0.34 -21.35 11.34
C GLN A 101 -0.56 -21.09 10.12
N MET A 102 -1.13 -19.88 10.01
CA MET A 102 -1.99 -19.50 8.88
C MET A 102 -1.24 -19.53 7.54
N THR A 103 0.01 -19.13 7.54
CA THR A 103 0.86 -19.08 6.33
C THR A 103 1.62 -20.38 6.07
N SER A 104 1.51 -21.37 6.96
CA SER A 104 2.29 -22.63 6.92
C SER A 104 3.81 -22.38 6.88
N MET A 105 4.25 -21.28 7.49
CA MET A 105 5.66 -20.89 7.55
C MET A 105 6.31 -21.39 8.84
N THR A 106 7.54 -21.87 8.74
CA THR A 106 8.33 -22.21 9.92
C THR A 106 8.98 -20.98 10.54
N GLN A 107 9.26 -21.03 11.85
CA GLN A 107 10.00 -19.96 12.52
C GLN A 107 11.35 -19.70 11.87
N GLU A 108 12.05 -20.73 11.45
CA GLU A 108 13.37 -20.63 10.77
C GLU A 108 13.25 -19.90 9.43
N SER A 109 12.24 -20.24 8.61
CA SER A 109 11.97 -19.54 7.34
C SER A 109 11.61 -18.08 7.55
N TYR A 110 10.82 -17.79 8.57
CA TYR A 110 10.49 -16.41 8.96
C TYR A 110 11.74 -15.63 9.39
N ASP A 111 12.58 -16.23 10.24
CA ASP A 111 13.82 -15.59 10.70
C ASP A 111 14.77 -15.31 9.56
N GLN A 112 14.89 -16.24 8.60
CA GLN A 112 15.68 -16.04 7.39
C GLN A 112 15.13 -14.90 6.51
N GLN A 113 13.82 -14.84 6.29
CA GLN A 113 13.20 -13.74 5.56
C GLN A 113 13.41 -12.38 6.24
N MET A 114 13.34 -12.34 7.56
CA MET A 114 13.61 -11.10 8.31
C MET A 114 15.08 -10.68 8.20
N LEU A 115 16.03 -11.62 8.16
CA LEU A 115 17.43 -11.30 7.92
C LEU A 115 17.68 -10.76 6.51
N GLU A 116 17.06 -11.35 5.49
CA GLU A 116 17.15 -10.87 4.11
C GLU A 116 16.50 -9.48 3.95
N ALA A 117 15.33 -9.26 4.57
CA ALA A 117 14.70 -7.96 4.62
C ALA A 117 15.58 -6.92 5.34
N GLY A 118 16.20 -7.30 6.46
CA GLY A 118 17.13 -6.44 7.19
C GLY A 118 18.35 -6.07 6.37
N GLU A 119 18.94 -7.02 5.63
CA GLU A 119 20.04 -6.75 4.72
C GLU A 119 19.66 -5.76 3.62
N ASN A 120 18.48 -5.93 3.01
CA ASN A 120 17.99 -5.02 1.98
C ASN A 120 17.77 -3.59 2.53
N VAL A 121 17.19 -3.46 3.72
CA VAL A 121 17.05 -2.15 4.38
C VAL A 121 18.41 -1.51 4.66
N ALA A 122 19.38 -2.28 5.16
CA ALA A 122 20.73 -1.78 5.39
C ALA A 122 21.41 -1.31 4.08
N LYS A 123 21.25 -2.05 2.97
CA LYS A 123 21.76 -1.65 1.65
C LYS A 123 21.13 -0.33 1.18
N VAL A 124 19.80 -0.18 1.31
CA VAL A 124 19.10 1.07 0.96
C VAL A 124 19.61 2.24 1.79
N LYS A 125 19.76 2.07 3.11
CA LYS A 125 20.32 3.11 3.99
C LYS A 125 21.74 3.52 3.57
N LEU A 126 22.61 2.54 3.29
CA LEU A 126 23.98 2.81 2.82
C LEU A 126 23.99 3.57 1.50
N MET A 127 23.15 3.19 0.55
CA MET A 127 23.00 3.89 -0.73
C MET A 127 22.54 5.33 -0.54
N VAL A 128 21.48 5.52 0.26
CA VAL A 128 20.90 6.84 0.54
C VAL A 128 21.93 7.75 1.19
N ASP A 129 22.65 7.26 2.18
CA ASP A 129 23.69 8.03 2.87
C ASP A 129 24.86 8.39 1.95
N GLU A 130 25.33 7.46 1.12
CA GLU A 130 26.45 7.70 0.22
C GLU A 130 26.08 8.67 -0.92
N VAL A 131 24.88 8.54 -1.49
CA VAL A 131 24.37 9.49 -2.48
C VAL A 131 24.21 10.89 -1.87
N ALA A 132 23.57 10.98 -0.71
CA ALA A 132 23.39 12.25 -0.02
C ALA A 132 24.74 12.93 0.31
N LYS A 133 25.73 12.15 0.71
CA LYS A 133 27.09 12.64 1.00
C LYS A 133 27.82 13.11 -0.25
N LYS A 134 27.82 12.30 -1.32
CA LYS A 134 28.48 12.64 -2.59
C LYS A 134 27.90 13.89 -3.23
N GLU A 135 26.57 13.96 -3.29
CA GLU A 135 25.82 15.04 -3.91
C GLU A 135 25.60 16.23 -2.96
N LYS A 136 26.08 16.12 -1.71
CA LYS A 136 25.95 17.16 -0.66
C LYS A 136 24.50 17.56 -0.41
N LEU A 137 23.58 16.61 -0.51
CA LEU A 137 22.16 16.83 -0.24
C LEU A 137 21.97 17.04 1.26
N LYS A 138 21.40 18.18 1.61
CA LYS A 138 20.99 18.47 2.99
C LYS A 138 19.50 18.27 3.11
N LEU A 139 19.10 17.65 4.19
CA LEU A 139 17.69 17.53 4.52
C LEU A 139 17.11 18.93 4.77
N ASP A 140 16.20 19.35 3.93
CA ASP A 140 15.61 20.68 3.90
C ASP A 140 14.07 20.64 3.93
N ASP A 141 13.44 21.80 3.96
CA ASP A 141 11.99 21.91 4.00
C ASP A 141 11.33 21.31 2.74
N ALA A 142 12.01 21.30 1.60
CA ALA A 142 11.49 20.70 0.38
C ALA A 142 11.40 19.17 0.49
N ALA A 143 12.38 18.53 1.16
CA ALA A 143 12.36 17.10 1.42
C ALA A 143 11.20 16.71 2.36
N TYR A 144 10.97 17.48 3.41
CA TYR A 144 9.83 17.26 4.30
C TYR A 144 8.50 17.52 3.58
N LYS A 145 8.43 18.56 2.75
CA LYS A 145 7.23 18.85 1.97
C LYS A 145 6.88 17.70 1.00
N ALA A 146 7.88 17.13 0.33
CA ALA A 146 7.68 15.95 -0.51
C ALA A 146 7.14 14.75 0.29
N LEU A 147 7.60 14.57 1.53
CA LEU A 147 7.10 13.54 2.42
C LEU A 147 5.65 13.82 2.85
N GLU A 148 5.32 15.06 3.22
CA GLU A 148 3.94 15.49 3.54
C GLU A 148 2.98 15.22 2.38
N ASP A 149 3.37 15.57 1.16
CA ASP A 149 2.57 15.36 -0.05
C ASP A 149 2.38 13.86 -0.37
N SER A 150 3.38 13.04 -0.05
CA SER A 150 3.30 11.59 -0.21
C SER A 150 2.31 10.95 0.77
N TYR A 151 2.36 11.34 2.03
CA TYR A 151 1.54 10.77 3.10
C TYR A 151 0.18 11.48 3.30
N GLY A 152 0.06 12.73 2.87
CA GLY A 152 -1.13 13.55 3.09
C GLY A 152 -1.25 14.08 4.52
N TYR A 153 -0.17 14.06 5.31
CA TYR A 153 -0.10 14.54 6.70
C TYR A 153 0.99 15.59 6.85
N SER A 154 0.80 16.53 7.76
CA SER A 154 1.85 17.50 8.10
C SER A 154 3.05 16.82 8.77
N LYS A 155 4.24 17.44 8.64
CA LYS A 155 5.48 17.00 9.30
C LYS A 155 5.27 16.76 10.79
N ASP A 156 4.62 17.68 11.49
CA ASP A 156 4.39 17.58 12.93
C ASP A 156 3.54 16.36 13.28
N MET A 157 2.53 16.06 12.47
CA MET A 157 1.70 14.88 12.65
C MET A 157 2.49 13.60 12.37
N LEU A 158 3.31 13.57 11.32
CA LEU A 158 4.20 12.45 11.02
C LEU A 158 5.20 12.21 12.14
N VAL A 159 5.80 13.28 12.68
CA VAL A 159 6.72 13.19 13.83
C VAL A 159 6.01 12.65 15.07
N SER A 160 4.78 13.06 15.33
CA SER A 160 3.99 12.54 16.46
C SER A 160 3.68 11.04 16.34
N ILE A 161 3.49 10.53 15.11
CA ILE A 161 3.14 9.13 14.85
C ILE A 161 4.38 8.23 14.78
N LEU A 162 5.41 8.68 14.06
CA LEU A 162 6.57 7.87 13.68
C LEU A 162 7.84 8.20 14.47
N GLY A 163 7.89 9.37 15.09
CA GLY A 163 9.11 9.94 15.71
C GLY A 163 9.98 10.69 14.70
N GLN A 164 10.76 11.66 15.22
CA GLN A 164 11.60 12.56 14.40
C GLN A 164 12.61 11.79 13.55
N GLU A 165 13.32 10.82 14.13
CA GLU A 165 14.36 10.04 13.45
C GLU A 165 13.79 9.28 12.23
N GLN A 166 12.62 8.68 12.37
CA GLN A 166 11.98 7.95 11.28
C GLN A 166 11.49 8.90 10.17
N VAL A 167 10.97 10.08 10.55
CA VAL A 167 10.57 11.12 9.59
C VAL A 167 11.76 11.65 8.81
N ASP A 168 12.88 11.91 9.49
CA ASP A 168 14.11 12.38 8.85
C ASP A 168 14.68 11.33 7.87
N LEU A 169 14.66 10.06 8.27
CA LEU A 169 15.10 8.95 7.42
C LEU A 169 14.24 8.86 6.15
N GLN A 170 12.92 8.85 6.29
CA GLN A 170 12.00 8.77 5.15
C GLN A 170 12.06 9.99 4.24
N ALA A 171 12.19 11.19 4.81
CA ALA A 171 12.37 12.41 4.03
C ALA A 171 13.67 12.38 3.22
N ARG A 172 14.76 11.84 3.80
CA ARG A 172 16.04 11.66 3.12
C ARG A 172 15.96 10.61 2.02
N GLU A 173 15.33 9.46 2.29
CA GLU A 173 15.11 8.42 1.28
C GLU A 173 14.35 8.97 0.07
N LEU A 174 13.26 9.71 0.30
CA LEU A 174 12.47 10.33 -0.75
C LEU A 174 13.25 11.43 -1.49
N GLN A 175 14.05 12.24 -0.78
CA GLN A 175 14.90 13.26 -1.38
C GLN A 175 15.93 12.64 -2.34
N VAL A 176 16.61 11.59 -1.90
CA VAL A 176 17.60 10.86 -2.71
C VAL A 176 16.93 10.17 -3.89
N ALA A 177 15.78 9.51 -3.67
CA ALA A 177 15.04 8.87 -4.76
C ALA A 177 14.61 9.87 -5.84
N ASN A 178 14.08 11.03 -5.45
CA ASN A 178 13.76 12.11 -6.38
C ASN A 178 15.00 12.64 -7.11
N PHE A 179 16.11 12.83 -6.40
CA PHE A 179 17.37 13.26 -7.03
C PHE A 179 17.85 12.26 -8.08
N ILE A 180 17.84 10.95 -7.77
CA ILE A 180 18.22 9.89 -8.72
C ILE A 180 17.28 9.92 -9.93
N LEU A 181 15.98 10.00 -9.71
CA LEU A 181 14.99 10.03 -10.79
C LEU A 181 15.16 11.26 -11.69
N ASP A 182 15.44 12.43 -11.13
CA ASP A 182 15.67 13.66 -11.89
C ASP A 182 16.94 13.61 -12.76
N LYS A 183 17.93 12.79 -12.37
CA LYS A 183 19.15 12.53 -13.13
C LYS A 183 19.05 11.34 -14.08
N ALA A 184 18.06 10.49 -13.90
CA ALA A 184 17.89 9.30 -14.72
C ALA A 184 17.49 9.65 -16.16
N ASN A 185 18.07 8.93 -17.12
CA ASN A 185 17.62 8.98 -18.50
C ASN A 185 16.38 8.09 -18.64
N LYS A 186 15.23 8.71 -18.84
CA LYS A 186 13.98 7.98 -19.06
C LYS A 186 14.00 7.36 -20.46
N VAL A 187 13.95 6.03 -20.52
CA VAL A 187 13.72 5.30 -21.76
C VAL A 187 12.23 5.08 -21.89
N GLN A 188 11.64 5.60 -22.96
CA GLN A 188 10.22 5.40 -23.26
C GLN A 188 9.99 3.91 -23.54
N ALA A 189 9.19 3.24 -22.71
CA ALA A 189 8.77 1.87 -23.00
C ALA A 189 7.99 1.87 -24.33
N SER A 190 8.34 0.97 -25.24
CA SER A 190 7.60 0.85 -26.51
C SER A 190 6.17 0.42 -26.18
N GLU A 191 5.19 1.05 -26.83
CA GLU A 191 3.74 0.85 -26.63
C GLU A 191 3.24 -0.61 -26.74
N THR A 192 4.12 -1.55 -27.08
CA THR A 192 3.81 -2.97 -27.24
C THR A 192 3.61 -3.72 -25.92
N GLU A 193 4.08 -3.20 -24.79
CA GLU A 193 3.91 -3.89 -23.48
C GLU A 193 2.64 -3.45 -22.73
N THR A 194 2.04 -2.31 -23.11
CA THR A 194 0.86 -1.77 -22.45
C THR A 194 -0.43 -2.54 -22.80
N SER A 195 -0.49 -3.18 -23.98
CA SER A 195 -1.68 -3.95 -24.39
C SER A 195 -1.77 -5.33 -23.71
N ALA A 196 -0.63 -5.90 -23.29
CA ALA A 196 -0.62 -7.20 -22.60
C ALA A 196 -0.99 -7.09 -21.12
N SER A 197 -0.76 -5.92 -20.47
CA SER A 197 -1.13 -5.70 -19.09
C SER A 197 -2.59 -5.27 -18.91
N GLU A 198 -3.20 -4.66 -19.93
CA GLU A 198 -4.62 -4.32 -19.90
C GLU A 198 -5.52 -5.55 -20.11
N GLU A 199 -5.12 -6.52 -20.95
CA GLU A 199 -5.86 -7.79 -21.07
C GLU A 199 -5.74 -8.67 -19.83
N ALA A 200 -4.55 -8.72 -19.20
CA ALA A 200 -4.38 -9.49 -17.95
C ALA A 200 -5.11 -8.85 -16.76
N GLY A 201 -5.25 -7.52 -16.73
CA GLY A 201 -5.99 -6.78 -15.70
C GLY A 201 -7.50 -6.93 -15.81
N ALA A 202 -8.03 -7.09 -17.03
CA ALA A 202 -9.45 -7.29 -17.25
C ALA A 202 -9.91 -8.72 -16.91
N GLU A 203 -9.05 -9.71 -17.13
CA GLU A 203 -9.37 -11.12 -16.85
C GLU A 203 -9.29 -11.43 -15.35
N THR A 204 -8.37 -10.80 -14.60
CA THR A 204 -8.31 -10.95 -13.13
C THR A 204 -9.41 -10.19 -12.39
N ALA A 205 -9.92 -9.07 -12.94
CA ALA A 205 -11.05 -8.36 -12.35
C ALA A 205 -12.39 -9.12 -12.54
N ALA A 206 -12.53 -9.88 -13.63
CA ALA A 206 -13.71 -10.71 -13.89
C ALA A 206 -13.72 -11.98 -13.01
N ALA A 207 -12.55 -12.53 -12.66
CA ALA A 207 -12.44 -13.70 -11.77
C ALA A 207 -12.67 -13.35 -10.29
N ALA A 208 -12.27 -12.14 -9.85
CA ALA A 208 -12.47 -11.70 -8.46
C ALA A 208 -13.92 -11.33 -8.12
N SER A 209 -14.74 -10.96 -9.11
CA SER A 209 -16.15 -10.63 -8.88
C SER A 209 -17.08 -11.86 -8.82
N GLY A 210 -16.58 -13.05 -9.15
CA GLY A 210 -17.34 -14.30 -9.15
C GLY A 210 -17.31 -15.10 -7.83
N GLU A 211 -16.33 -14.86 -6.96
CA GLU A 211 -16.16 -15.63 -5.71
C GLU A 211 -16.71 -14.95 -4.45
N GLU A 212 -16.97 -13.64 -4.48
CA GLU A 212 -17.49 -12.91 -3.31
C GLU A 212 -19.00 -13.08 -3.08
N SER A 213 -19.71 -13.78 -4.00
CA SER A 213 -21.16 -14.04 -3.84
C SER A 213 -21.51 -15.36 -3.13
N ALA A 214 -20.52 -16.19 -2.78
CA ALA A 214 -20.78 -17.51 -2.17
C ALA A 214 -20.52 -17.58 -0.66
N ALA A 215 -19.94 -16.55 -0.03
CA ALA A 215 -19.57 -16.58 1.40
C ALA A 215 -20.49 -15.80 2.35
N ALA A 216 -21.58 -15.20 1.85
CA ALA A 216 -22.49 -14.37 2.67
C ALA A 216 -23.79 -15.07 3.11
N GLU A 217 -23.99 -16.34 2.83
CA GLU A 217 -25.24 -17.06 3.20
C GLU A 217 -25.11 -18.14 4.29
N ALA A 218 -24.00 -18.22 5.00
CA ALA A 218 -23.83 -19.24 6.06
C ALA A 218 -23.68 -18.65 7.48
N GLY A 219 -24.38 -17.58 7.81
CA GLY A 219 -24.22 -16.93 9.12
C GLY A 219 -25.48 -16.38 9.79
N ALA A 220 -26.65 -16.93 9.48
CA ALA A 220 -27.90 -16.50 10.15
C ALA A 220 -28.87 -17.66 10.40
N GLU A 221 -28.50 -18.57 11.29
CA GLU A 221 -29.46 -19.39 12.03
C GLU A 221 -28.74 -20.08 13.20
N SER A 222 -28.87 -19.55 14.37
CA SER A 222 -29.04 -20.19 15.65
C SER A 222 -28.95 -19.19 16.80
N SER A 223 -30.06 -18.60 17.16
CA SER A 223 -30.31 -18.13 18.52
C SER A 223 -31.82 -18.06 18.74
N ALA A 224 -32.36 -19.15 19.18
CA ALA A 224 -33.62 -19.12 19.92
C ALA A 224 -33.70 -20.33 20.86
N ALA A 225 -34.00 -20.01 22.10
CA ALA A 225 -34.56 -20.85 23.17
C ALA A 225 -33.59 -21.79 23.93
N GLU A 226 -33.44 -21.54 25.21
CA GLU A 226 -34.24 -22.10 26.33
C GLU A 226 -33.71 -21.46 27.64
N GLU A 227 -34.52 -20.69 28.26
CA GLU A 227 -35.38 -20.96 29.41
C GLU A 227 -34.69 -21.52 30.67
N SER A 228 -34.69 -20.66 31.68
CA SER A 228 -34.41 -20.95 33.10
C SER A 228 -35.47 -21.83 33.73
N PRO A 229 -35.17 -22.68 34.72
CA PRO A 229 -35.82 -22.44 36.00
C PRO A 229 -34.97 -22.64 37.27
N ALA A 230 -35.13 -21.67 38.12
CA ALA A 230 -35.44 -21.78 39.57
C ALA A 230 -34.79 -22.84 40.46
N GLN A 231 -34.28 -22.28 41.50
CA GLN A 231 -34.00 -22.74 42.88
C GLN A 231 -34.90 -23.81 43.50
N PRO A 232 -34.51 -24.45 44.62
CA PRO A 232 -34.33 -23.72 45.91
C PRO A 232 -32.91 -23.69 46.45
#